data_8e56620a92b35e65220dbe10d14ab56d
#
_entry.id   8e56620a92b35e65220dbe10d14ab56d
#
_cell.length_a   1.000
_cell.length_b   1.000
_cell.length_c   1.000
_cell.angle_alpha   90.00
_cell.angle_beta   90.00
_cell.angle_gamma   90.00
#
_symmetry.space_group_name_H-M   'P 1'
#
loop_
_entity.id
_entity.type
_entity.pdbx_description
1 polymer ?
#
loop_
_entity_poly.entity_id
_entity_poly.type
_entity_poly.pdbx_seq_one_letter_code
_entity_poly.pdbx_strand_id
1 'polypeptide(L)'
;VLVPDFDSYLKKNLLADSFGIDERIILDGYDLTDTYFDYLRQPYDTNFGFPNYVGTEEFPELVFNIHLQRSVENAFIIYLFPIIIVLLLLFGTMLTVTSDAQKRERMDFNISMIIASCSALFFILVLAHVELRDRFITSPIVYIEYFYLLSYGAIFYVAANSYMFCEAGSGVIGKLLAFEDNLLAKAAFWPSLL
;
A
#
# COMPACT_ATOMS: atom_id res chain seq x y z
N VAL A 1 -45.66 -4.27 3.42
CA VAL A 1 -44.27 -4.75 3.34
C VAL A 1 -43.86 -4.68 1.88
N LEU A 2 -42.75 -4.03 1.59
CA LEU A 2 -42.14 -4.04 0.25
C LEU A 2 -41.51 -5.42 0.00
N VAL A 3 -41.75 -5.98 -1.17
CA VAL A 3 -41.20 -7.26 -1.57
C VAL A 3 -40.45 -7.06 -2.90
N PRO A 4 -39.22 -7.60 -3.05
CA PRO A 4 -38.52 -7.53 -4.32
C PRO A 4 -39.32 -8.26 -5.42
N ASP A 5 -39.37 -7.66 -6.60
CA ASP A 5 -39.96 -8.31 -7.79
C ASP A 5 -38.91 -9.23 -8.44
N PHE A 6 -38.81 -10.44 -7.91
CA PHE A 6 -37.89 -11.46 -8.44
C PHE A 6 -38.21 -11.94 -9.85
N ASP A 7 -39.44 -11.72 -10.32
CA ASP A 7 -39.83 -12.10 -11.68
C ASP A 7 -39.21 -11.19 -12.75
N SER A 8 -38.77 -9.98 -12.34
CA SER A 8 -38.03 -9.04 -13.19
C SER A 8 -36.57 -9.47 -13.43
N TYR A 9 -36.04 -10.36 -12.63
CA TYR A 9 -34.69 -10.89 -12.79
C TYR A 9 -34.70 -12.20 -13.58
N LEU A 10 -33.71 -12.42 -14.44
CA LEU A 10 -33.58 -13.68 -15.16
C LEU A 10 -33.33 -14.81 -14.17
N LYS A 11 -34.28 -15.80 -14.11
CA LYS A 11 -34.24 -16.93 -13.15
C LYS A 11 -32.92 -17.71 -13.12
N LYS A 12 -32.16 -17.64 -14.21
CA LYS A 12 -30.86 -18.33 -14.33
C LYS A 12 -29.80 -17.77 -13.40
N ASN A 13 -29.92 -16.50 -12.99
CA ASN A 13 -28.87 -15.75 -12.26
C ASN A 13 -29.19 -15.62 -10.76
N LEU A 14 -30.42 -15.92 -10.32
CA LEU A 14 -30.84 -15.76 -8.91
C LEU A 14 -30.20 -16.74 -7.93
N LEU A 15 -29.64 -17.86 -8.42
CA LEU A 15 -29.11 -18.94 -7.57
C LEU A 15 -27.58 -19.15 -7.73
N ALA A 16 -26.97 -18.56 -8.74
CA ALA A 16 -25.55 -18.84 -9.08
C ALA A 16 -24.69 -17.60 -9.17
N ASP A 17 -25.26 -16.42 -9.43
CA ASP A 17 -24.51 -15.19 -9.68
C ASP A 17 -25.15 -14.00 -8.98
N SER A 18 -24.35 -12.97 -8.71
CA SER A 18 -24.82 -11.66 -8.25
C SER A 18 -25.84 -11.08 -9.23
N PHE A 19 -26.96 -10.59 -8.73
CA PHE A 19 -28.04 -10.03 -9.54
C PHE A 19 -28.30 -8.55 -9.19
N GLY A 20 -29.01 -7.84 -10.05
CA GLY A 20 -29.42 -6.46 -9.82
C GLY A 20 -28.33 -5.41 -10.10
N ILE A 21 -27.16 -5.83 -10.56
CA ILE A 21 -26.07 -4.96 -11.00
C ILE A 21 -25.78 -5.26 -12.47
N ASP A 22 -25.65 -4.22 -13.27
CA ASP A 22 -25.29 -4.34 -14.70
C ASP A 22 -23.82 -4.79 -14.81
N GLU A 23 -23.57 -5.84 -15.60
CA GLU A 23 -22.23 -6.39 -15.86
C GLU A 23 -21.25 -5.36 -16.47
N ARG A 24 -21.78 -4.26 -17.02
CA ARG A 24 -20.95 -3.17 -17.57
C ARG A 24 -20.44 -2.19 -16.50
N ILE A 25 -20.87 -2.35 -15.25
CA ILE A 25 -20.36 -1.53 -14.14
C ILE A 25 -18.95 -2.01 -13.81
N ILE A 26 -17.97 -1.16 -14.10
CA ILE A 26 -16.58 -1.38 -13.73
C ILE A 26 -16.40 -0.87 -12.30
N LEU A 27 -16.14 -1.78 -11.37
CA LEU A 27 -15.81 -1.47 -9.99
C LEU A 27 -14.27 -1.45 -9.87
N ASP A 28 -13.69 -0.27 -10.04
CA ASP A 28 -12.24 -0.13 -10.05
C ASP A 28 -11.59 -0.62 -8.74
N GLY A 29 -10.83 -1.71 -8.84
CA GLY A 29 -10.14 -2.34 -7.71
C GLY A 29 -11.02 -3.18 -6.77
N TYR A 30 -12.28 -3.46 -7.14
CA TYR A 30 -13.17 -4.33 -6.39
C TYR A 30 -13.81 -5.38 -7.29
N ASP A 31 -13.93 -6.58 -6.76
CA ASP A 31 -14.65 -7.68 -7.37
C ASP A 31 -16.01 -7.84 -6.68
N LEU A 32 -17.07 -7.96 -7.49
CA LEU A 32 -18.40 -8.23 -6.98
C LEU A 32 -18.48 -9.70 -6.54
N THR A 33 -18.75 -9.94 -5.27
CA THR A 33 -18.79 -11.31 -4.73
C THR A 33 -20.21 -11.84 -4.64
N ASP A 34 -21.15 -11.00 -4.15
CA ASP A 34 -22.51 -11.41 -3.92
C ASP A 34 -23.46 -10.22 -3.85
N THR A 35 -24.73 -10.44 -4.16
CA THR A 35 -25.81 -9.47 -3.98
C THR A 35 -27.06 -10.15 -3.47
N TYR A 36 -27.72 -9.56 -2.49
CA TYR A 36 -28.97 -10.10 -1.95
C TYR A 36 -29.84 -9.01 -1.33
N PHE A 37 -31.15 -9.31 -1.24
CA PHE A 37 -32.09 -8.51 -0.48
C PHE A 37 -32.22 -9.04 0.94
N ASP A 38 -32.35 -8.11 1.89
CA ASP A 38 -32.60 -8.40 3.29
C ASP A 38 -33.60 -7.41 3.87
N TYR A 39 -34.18 -7.74 5.02
CA TYR A 39 -35.04 -6.88 5.77
C TYR A 39 -34.35 -6.43 7.06
N LEU A 40 -34.10 -5.11 7.15
CA LEU A 40 -33.61 -4.49 8.37
C LEU A 40 -34.80 -3.93 9.15
N ARG A 41 -34.85 -4.17 10.46
CA ARG A 41 -35.82 -3.51 11.35
C ARG A 41 -35.18 -2.28 11.96
N GLN A 42 -35.70 -1.11 11.59
CA GLN A 42 -35.17 0.17 12.01
C GLN A 42 -36.14 0.89 12.93
N PRO A 43 -35.72 1.27 14.17
CA PRO A 43 -36.52 2.15 15.03
C PRO A 43 -36.44 3.59 14.50
N TYR A 44 -37.57 4.24 14.41
CA TYR A 44 -37.67 5.66 14.09
C TYR A 44 -38.35 6.41 15.22
N ASP A 45 -37.77 7.50 15.71
CA ASP A 45 -38.28 8.40 16.71
C ASP A 45 -39.07 9.59 16.13
N THR A 46 -39.43 9.51 14.85
CA THR A 46 -40.13 10.55 14.10
C THR A 46 -41.56 10.15 13.76
N ASN A 47 -42.45 11.12 13.72
CA ASN A 47 -43.84 10.92 13.27
C ASN A 47 -44.00 11.06 11.76
N PHE A 48 -42.91 11.18 10.99
CA PHE A 48 -42.90 11.38 9.53
C PHE A 48 -43.80 12.53 9.05
N GLY A 49 -44.08 13.53 9.91
CA GLY A 49 -44.96 14.66 9.61
C GLY A 49 -46.47 14.37 9.77
N PHE A 50 -46.84 13.21 10.26
CA PHE A 50 -48.26 12.89 10.54
C PHE A 50 -48.62 13.24 11.97
N PRO A 51 -49.49 14.25 12.22
CA PRO A 51 -50.01 14.55 13.56
C PRO A 51 -50.80 13.35 14.07
N ASN A 52 -50.57 12.92 15.26
CA ASN A 52 -51.16 11.71 15.90
C ASN A 52 -50.55 10.36 15.49
N TYR A 53 -49.46 10.33 14.73
CA TYR A 53 -48.75 9.10 14.51
C TYR A 53 -47.78 8.87 15.70
N VAL A 54 -47.97 7.75 16.36
CA VAL A 54 -47.02 7.27 17.37
C VAL A 54 -46.16 6.24 16.65
N GLY A 55 -44.88 6.52 16.49
CA GLY A 55 -43.95 5.64 15.80
C GLY A 55 -44.00 4.21 16.36
N THR A 56 -43.93 3.22 15.50
CA THR A 56 -43.70 1.84 15.91
C THR A 56 -42.20 1.64 16.09
N GLU A 57 -41.83 0.82 17.04
CA GLU A 57 -40.42 0.63 17.42
C GLU A 57 -39.59 -0.07 16.32
N GLU A 58 -40.25 -0.72 15.33
CA GLU A 58 -39.56 -1.50 14.32
C GLU A 58 -40.25 -1.43 12.94
N PHE A 59 -39.69 -0.64 12.05
CA PHE A 59 -40.13 -0.65 10.64
C PHE A 59 -39.32 -1.62 9.81
N PRO A 60 -39.95 -2.51 9.01
CA PRO A 60 -39.23 -3.33 8.08
C PRO A 60 -38.79 -2.51 6.86
N GLU A 61 -37.51 -2.34 6.70
CA GLU A 61 -36.89 -1.74 5.52
C GLU A 61 -36.36 -2.84 4.60
N LEU A 62 -36.62 -2.72 3.30
CA LEU A 62 -36.01 -3.57 2.29
C LEU A 62 -34.67 -2.99 1.91
N VAL A 63 -33.60 -3.74 2.16
CA VAL A 63 -32.23 -3.34 1.89
C VAL A 63 -31.63 -4.24 0.81
N PHE A 64 -31.02 -3.63 -0.19
CA PHE A 64 -30.22 -4.35 -1.18
C PHE A 64 -28.75 -4.31 -0.76
N ASN A 65 -28.20 -5.48 -0.45
CA ASN A 65 -26.81 -5.63 -0.03
C ASN A 65 -25.92 -5.99 -1.23
N ILE A 66 -24.80 -5.31 -1.33
CA ILE A 66 -23.78 -5.55 -2.34
C ILE A 66 -22.48 -5.89 -1.61
N HIS A 67 -21.99 -7.10 -1.80
CA HIS A 67 -20.73 -7.55 -1.24
C HIS A 67 -19.61 -7.34 -2.26
N LEU A 68 -18.66 -6.47 -1.89
CA LEU A 68 -17.50 -6.14 -2.69
C LEU A 68 -16.24 -6.65 -2.00
N GLN A 69 -15.43 -7.38 -2.73
CA GLN A 69 -14.11 -7.80 -2.29
C GLN A 69 -13.04 -6.98 -3.02
N ARG A 70 -12.09 -6.43 -2.26
CA ARG A 70 -11.00 -5.69 -2.86
C ARG A 70 -10.04 -6.62 -3.59
N SER A 71 -9.69 -6.31 -4.84
CA SER A 71 -8.67 -7.03 -5.59
C SER A 71 -7.28 -6.80 -4.97
N VAL A 72 -6.72 -7.88 -4.40
CA VAL A 72 -5.39 -7.83 -3.77
C VAL A 72 -4.30 -7.66 -4.82
N GLU A 73 -4.45 -8.25 -6.00
CA GLU A 73 -3.48 -8.15 -7.09
C GLU A 73 -3.30 -6.71 -7.56
N ASN A 74 -4.42 -6.01 -7.75
CA ASN A 74 -4.40 -4.61 -8.16
C ASN A 74 -3.74 -3.72 -7.09
N ALA A 75 -4.09 -3.93 -5.82
CA ALA A 75 -3.48 -3.20 -4.71
C ALA A 75 -1.96 -3.47 -4.60
N PHE A 76 -1.53 -4.72 -4.83
CA PHE A 76 -0.12 -5.09 -4.83
C PHE A 76 0.65 -4.37 -5.94
N ILE A 77 0.16 -4.42 -7.18
CA ILE A 77 0.83 -3.80 -8.33
C ILE A 77 0.94 -2.29 -8.16
N ILE A 78 -0.13 -1.63 -7.71
CA ILE A 78 -0.16 -0.17 -7.62
C ILE A 78 0.70 0.34 -6.46
N TYR A 79 0.67 -0.31 -5.29
CA TYR A 79 1.24 0.24 -4.06
C TYR A 79 2.55 -0.42 -3.60
N LEU A 80 2.68 -1.74 -3.70
CA LEU A 80 3.87 -2.44 -3.22
C LEU A 80 4.96 -2.57 -4.28
N PHE A 81 4.60 -2.76 -5.53
CA PHE A 81 5.58 -2.95 -6.60
C PHE A 81 6.57 -1.77 -6.76
N PRO A 82 6.14 -0.48 -6.70
CA PRO A 82 7.08 0.65 -6.71
C PRO A 82 8.06 0.63 -5.53
N ILE A 83 7.60 0.25 -4.33
CA ILE A 83 8.45 0.14 -3.15
C ILE A 83 9.53 -0.93 -3.36
N ILE A 84 9.15 -2.10 -3.87
CA ILE A 84 10.08 -3.20 -4.15
C ILE A 84 11.16 -2.76 -5.14
N ILE A 85 10.77 -2.07 -6.22
CA ILE A 85 11.74 -1.54 -7.20
C ILE A 85 12.71 -0.55 -6.55
N VAL A 86 12.20 0.38 -5.73
CA VAL A 86 13.05 1.34 -5.01
C VAL A 86 14.04 0.63 -4.10
N LEU A 87 13.61 -0.38 -3.34
CA LEU A 87 14.49 -1.15 -2.45
C LEU A 87 15.54 -1.96 -3.23
N LEU A 88 15.18 -2.54 -4.37
CA LEU A 88 16.13 -3.25 -5.23
C LEU A 88 17.18 -2.31 -5.84
N LEU A 89 16.77 -1.13 -6.33
CA LEU A 89 17.70 -0.11 -6.84
C LEU A 89 18.59 0.42 -5.73
N LEU A 90 18.04 0.64 -4.54
CA LEU A 90 18.79 1.08 -3.37
C LEU A 90 19.83 0.05 -2.94
N PHE A 91 19.47 -1.23 -2.95
CA PHE A 91 20.42 -2.31 -2.72
C PHE A 91 21.52 -2.34 -3.81
N GLY A 92 21.14 -2.15 -5.07
CA GLY A 92 22.08 -2.01 -6.18
C GLY A 92 23.09 -0.88 -5.97
N THR A 93 22.64 0.31 -5.54
CA THR A 93 23.55 1.42 -5.22
C THR A 93 24.47 1.09 -4.05
N MET A 94 23.98 0.36 -3.05
CA MET A 94 24.79 -0.07 -1.91
C MET A 94 25.88 -1.08 -2.33
N LEU A 95 25.63 -1.93 -3.33
CA LEU A 95 26.65 -2.86 -3.87
C LEU A 95 27.82 -2.14 -4.55
N THR A 96 27.61 -0.91 -5.04
CA THR A 96 28.70 -0.11 -5.65
C THR A 96 29.66 0.46 -4.61
N VAL A 97 29.29 0.49 -3.33
CA VAL A 97 30.17 0.94 -2.23
C VAL A 97 31.31 -0.06 -2.06
N THR A 98 32.53 0.36 -2.37
CA THR A 98 33.72 -0.51 -2.35
C THR A 98 34.97 0.25 -1.96
N SER A 99 35.90 -0.42 -1.27
CA SER A 99 37.25 0.05 -0.97
C SER A 99 38.27 -0.35 -2.02
N ASP A 100 37.94 -1.28 -2.92
CA ASP A 100 38.81 -1.77 -3.98
C ASP A 100 38.99 -0.71 -5.07
N ALA A 101 40.21 -0.22 -5.26
CA ALA A 101 40.53 0.84 -6.21
C ALA A 101 40.16 0.46 -7.67
N GLN A 102 40.36 -0.80 -8.09
CA GLN A 102 40.01 -1.23 -9.44
C GLN A 102 38.48 -1.30 -9.66
N LYS A 103 37.74 -1.78 -8.67
CA LYS A 103 36.27 -1.79 -8.72
C LYS A 103 35.72 -0.37 -8.66
N ARG A 104 36.32 0.47 -7.85
CA ARG A 104 35.94 1.89 -7.68
C ARG A 104 36.05 2.64 -9.01
N GLU A 105 37.17 2.47 -9.73
CA GLU A 105 37.39 3.07 -11.05
C GLU A 105 36.40 2.48 -12.10
N ARG A 106 36.22 1.17 -12.09
CA ARG A 106 35.31 0.49 -13.06
C ARG A 106 33.83 0.89 -12.85
N MET A 107 33.41 1.09 -11.62
CA MET A 107 32.03 1.45 -11.27
C MET A 107 31.80 2.95 -11.18
N ASP A 108 32.84 3.75 -11.43
CA ASP A 108 32.83 5.22 -11.24
C ASP A 108 32.26 5.62 -9.86
N PHE A 109 32.73 4.91 -8.82
CA PHE A 109 32.21 5.10 -7.47
C PHE A 109 32.51 6.50 -6.98
N ASN A 110 31.44 7.28 -6.78
CA ASN A 110 31.48 8.60 -6.18
C ASN A 110 30.34 8.74 -5.19
N ILE A 111 30.67 9.19 -3.97
CA ILE A 111 29.68 9.39 -2.91
C ILE A 111 28.58 10.35 -3.32
N SER A 112 28.91 11.38 -4.11
CA SER A 112 27.93 12.35 -4.60
C SER A 112 26.88 11.68 -5.50
N MET A 113 27.26 10.67 -6.29
CA MET A 113 26.34 9.91 -7.12
C MET A 113 25.42 9.04 -6.27
N ILE A 114 25.92 8.42 -5.20
CA ILE A 114 25.08 7.63 -4.28
C ILE A 114 24.06 8.54 -3.57
N ILE A 115 24.51 9.68 -3.06
CA ILE A 115 23.61 10.64 -2.40
C ILE A 115 22.57 11.16 -3.40
N ALA A 116 22.97 11.48 -4.63
CA ALA A 116 22.05 11.90 -5.67
C ALA A 116 21.03 10.80 -6.02
N SER A 117 21.47 9.54 -6.12
CA SER A 117 20.57 8.39 -6.35
C SER A 117 19.60 8.19 -5.19
N CYS A 118 20.09 8.24 -3.94
CA CYS A 118 19.23 8.17 -2.75
C CYS A 118 18.19 9.31 -2.73
N SER A 119 18.60 10.53 -3.10
CA SER A 119 17.68 11.67 -3.19
C SER A 119 16.62 11.46 -4.28
N ALA A 120 17.01 10.98 -5.45
CA ALA A 120 16.07 10.68 -6.53
C ALA A 120 15.06 9.60 -6.13
N LEU A 121 15.53 8.49 -5.52
CA LEU A 121 14.67 7.42 -5.02
C LEU A 121 13.75 7.91 -3.90
N PHE A 122 14.22 8.79 -3.04
CA PHE A 122 13.41 9.43 -2.01
C PHE A 122 12.27 10.24 -2.62
N PHE A 123 12.52 11.05 -3.66
CA PHE A 123 11.47 11.80 -4.33
C PHE A 123 10.42 10.91 -4.98
N ILE A 124 10.85 9.85 -5.66
CA ILE A 124 9.92 8.87 -6.26
C ILE A 124 9.03 8.26 -5.19
N LEU A 125 9.63 7.87 -4.06
CA LEU A 125 8.89 7.25 -2.96
C LEU A 125 7.92 8.22 -2.28
N VAL A 126 8.31 9.50 -2.10
CA VAL A 126 7.43 10.54 -1.56
C VAL A 126 6.22 10.77 -2.46
N LEU A 127 6.42 10.89 -3.78
CA LEU A 127 5.32 11.08 -4.72
C LEU A 127 4.34 9.91 -4.68
N ALA A 128 4.84 8.67 -4.66
CA ALA A 128 3.99 7.48 -4.55
C ALA A 128 3.25 7.43 -3.20
N HIS A 129 3.90 7.86 -2.11
CA HIS A 129 3.26 7.92 -0.78
C HIS A 129 2.17 8.99 -0.71
N VAL A 130 2.39 10.15 -1.30
CA VAL A 130 1.38 11.21 -1.39
C VAL A 130 0.17 10.72 -2.19
N GLU A 131 0.39 10.07 -3.34
CA GLU A 131 -0.70 9.50 -4.14
C GLU A 131 -1.51 8.45 -3.36
N LEU A 132 -0.82 7.58 -2.59
CA LEU A 132 -1.48 6.65 -1.70
C LEU A 132 -2.35 7.40 -0.68
N ARG A 133 -1.80 8.44 -0.06
CA ARG A 133 -2.49 9.20 0.99
C ARG A 133 -3.71 9.95 0.46
N ASP A 134 -3.64 10.48 -0.74
CA ASP A 134 -4.77 11.18 -1.38
C ASP A 134 -5.97 10.25 -1.60
N ARG A 135 -5.73 8.96 -1.81
CA ARG A 135 -6.81 7.96 -1.94
C ARG A 135 -7.45 7.55 -0.61
N PHE A 136 -6.77 7.78 0.52
CA PHE A 136 -7.20 7.36 1.86
C PHE A 136 -7.31 8.52 2.85
N ILE A 137 -7.72 9.71 2.40
CA ILE A 137 -7.74 10.97 3.16
C ILE A 137 -8.45 10.83 4.53
N THR A 138 -9.53 10.04 4.60
CA THR A 138 -10.34 9.89 5.81
C THR A 138 -9.97 8.70 6.69
N SER A 139 -9.03 7.88 6.24
CA SER A 139 -8.64 6.67 6.97
C SER A 139 -7.49 6.95 7.95
N PRO A 140 -7.44 6.25 9.09
CA PRO A 140 -6.23 6.20 9.91
C PRO A 140 -5.06 5.62 9.08
N ILE A 141 -3.85 5.60 9.65
CA ILE A 141 -2.67 5.03 9.00
C ILE A 141 -2.98 3.64 8.44
N VAL A 142 -2.83 3.48 7.14
CA VAL A 142 -3.06 2.22 6.45
C VAL A 142 -1.81 1.34 6.57
N TYR A 143 -1.99 0.02 6.70
CA TYR A 143 -0.87 -0.93 6.85
C TYR A 143 0.23 -0.75 5.78
N ILE A 144 -0.14 -0.39 4.55
CA ILE A 144 0.79 -0.13 3.45
C ILE A 144 1.73 1.05 3.74
N GLU A 145 1.31 2.06 4.50
CA GLU A 145 2.15 3.23 4.84
C GLU A 145 3.39 2.84 5.65
N TYR A 146 3.33 1.78 6.45
CA TYR A 146 4.51 1.30 7.18
C TYR A 146 5.64 0.85 6.25
N PHE A 147 5.31 0.29 5.07
CA PHE A 147 6.33 -0.07 4.08
C PHE A 147 7.01 1.16 3.47
N TYR A 148 6.27 2.26 3.29
CA TYR A 148 6.88 3.54 2.87
C TYR A 148 7.81 4.09 3.95
N LEU A 149 7.39 4.10 5.22
CA LEU A 149 8.21 4.55 6.34
C LEU A 149 9.49 3.71 6.48
N LEU A 150 9.37 2.39 6.36
CA LEU A 150 10.51 1.48 6.36
C LEU A 150 11.47 1.79 5.21
N SER A 151 10.95 2.05 4.01
CA SER A 151 11.76 2.39 2.83
C SER A 151 12.47 3.72 2.97
N TYR A 152 11.88 4.72 3.63
CA TYR A 152 12.59 5.96 3.99
C TYR A 152 13.76 5.68 4.93
N GLY A 153 13.56 4.82 5.92
CA GLY A 153 14.63 4.35 6.80
C GLY A 153 15.76 3.66 6.03
N ALA A 154 15.43 2.82 5.05
CA ALA A 154 16.40 2.15 4.19
C ALA A 154 17.21 3.13 3.33
N ILE A 155 16.58 4.15 2.75
CA ILE A 155 17.27 5.20 1.99
C ILE A 155 18.26 5.95 2.89
N PHE A 156 17.81 6.35 4.08
CA PHE A 156 18.67 7.02 5.03
C PHE A 156 19.83 6.12 5.48
N TYR A 157 19.56 4.84 5.74
CA TYR A 157 20.57 3.85 6.10
C TYR A 157 21.67 3.75 5.03
N VAL A 158 21.31 3.62 3.74
CA VAL A 158 22.29 3.51 2.65
C VAL A 158 23.08 4.79 2.47
N ALA A 159 22.43 5.96 2.54
CA ALA A 159 23.09 7.25 2.44
C ALA A 159 24.09 7.45 3.59
N ALA A 160 23.68 7.21 4.84
CA ALA A 160 24.53 7.33 6.02
C ALA A 160 25.69 6.33 6.01
N ASN A 161 25.42 5.06 5.67
CA ASN A 161 26.45 4.04 5.57
C ASN A 161 27.50 4.40 4.50
N SER A 162 27.07 4.88 3.34
CA SER A 162 27.97 5.27 2.25
C SER A 162 28.85 6.46 2.63
N TYR A 163 28.26 7.45 3.33
CA TYR A 163 28.99 8.59 3.87
C TYR A 163 30.03 8.14 4.92
N MET A 164 29.60 7.37 5.91
CA MET A 164 30.50 6.87 6.96
C MET A 164 31.59 5.97 6.40
N PHE A 165 31.33 5.20 5.36
CA PHE A 165 32.32 4.36 4.69
C PHE A 165 33.41 5.22 4.03
N CYS A 166 33.05 6.35 3.42
CA CYS A 166 34.02 7.26 2.81
C CYS A 166 34.84 8.04 3.82
N GLU A 167 34.24 8.45 4.95
CA GLU A 167 34.88 9.17 6.04
C GLU A 167 35.61 8.24 7.03
N ALA A 168 35.47 6.90 6.85
CA ALA A 168 35.98 5.91 7.77
C ALA A 168 37.51 6.01 7.93
N GLY A 169 37.93 6.74 8.97
CA GLY A 169 39.31 6.78 9.40
C GLY A 169 39.76 5.52 10.15
N SER A 170 40.91 5.55 10.82
CA SER A 170 41.49 4.41 11.55
C SER A 170 40.75 3.98 12.83
N GLY A 171 39.58 4.57 13.12
CA GLY A 171 38.76 4.25 14.30
C GLY A 171 38.06 2.86 14.25
N VAL A 172 37.47 2.44 15.37
CA VAL A 172 36.78 1.15 15.51
C VAL A 172 35.62 1.04 14.51
N ILE A 173 34.86 2.11 14.32
CA ILE A 173 33.75 2.18 13.35
C ILE A 173 34.26 2.01 11.92
N GLY A 174 35.37 2.69 11.57
CA GLY A 174 36.01 2.56 10.28
C GLY A 174 36.47 1.14 9.95
N LYS A 175 37.05 0.45 10.93
CA LYS A 175 37.46 -0.95 10.77
C LYS A 175 36.24 -1.88 10.59
N LEU A 176 35.14 -1.63 11.28
CA LEU A 176 33.92 -2.42 11.15
C LEU A 176 33.25 -2.22 9.77
N LEU A 177 33.21 -0.98 9.30
CA LEU A 177 32.67 -0.66 7.99
C LEU A 177 33.57 -1.12 6.84
N ALA A 178 34.89 -1.09 7.02
CA ALA A 178 35.85 -1.57 6.05
C ALA A 178 35.97 -3.10 6.03
N PHE A 179 35.35 -3.80 6.99
CA PHE A 179 35.41 -5.27 7.06
C PHE A 179 34.85 -5.89 5.78
N GLU A 180 35.71 -6.65 5.10
CA GLU A 180 35.39 -7.34 3.83
C GLU A 180 34.58 -6.47 2.83
N ASP A 181 35.04 -5.26 2.61
CA ASP A 181 34.44 -4.35 1.64
C ASP A 181 32.98 -3.97 1.93
N ASN A 182 32.72 -3.60 3.16
CA ASN A 182 31.36 -3.23 3.65
C ASN A 182 30.37 -4.40 3.65
N LEU A 183 30.87 -5.63 3.78
CA LEU A 183 30.04 -6.85 3.73
C LEU A 183 28.97 -6.86 4.81
N LEU A 184 29.29 -6.39 6.01
CA LEU A 184 28.34 -6.36 7.13
C LEU A 184 27.08 -5.53 6.81
N ALA A 185 27.30 -4.33 6.26
CA ALA A 185 26.17 -3.45 5.91
C ALA A 185 25.39 -4.03 4.72
N LYS A 186 26.07 -4.56 3.71
CA LYS A 186 25.43 -5.24 2.56
C LYS A 186 24.60 -6.45 2.98
N ALA A 187 25.12 -7.28 3.89
CA ALA A 187 24.43 -8.46 4.41
C ALA A 187 23.26 -8.09 5.34
N ALA A 188 23.40 -7.00 6.13
CA ALA A 188 22.37 -6.53 7.05
C ALA A 188 21.20 -5.83 6.36
N PHE A 189 21.34 -5.41 5.09
CA PHE A 189 20.32 -4.63 4.40
C PHE A 189 18.94 -5.32 4.39
N TRP A 190 18.85 -6.54 3.87
CA TRP A 190 17.59 -7.27 3.82
C TRP A 190 17.05 -7.68 5.19
N PRO A 191 17.87 -8.23 6.11
CA PRO A 191 17.40 -8.54 7.47
C PRO A 191 16.93 -7.32 8.26
N SER A 192 17.45 -6.11 7.99
CA SER A 192 17.02 -4.89 8.68
C SER A 192 15.63 -4.39 8.22
N LEU A 193 15.13 -4.91 7.10
CA LEU A 193 13.82 -4.58 6.53
C LEU A 193 12.72 -5.58 6.93
N LEU A 194 13.08 -6.70 7.53
CA LEU A 194 12.17 -7.75 8.00
C LEU A 194 11.87 -7.60 9.48
#